data_ba8423e0a9fbc12b90dd5588dab95fa2
#
_entry.id   ba8423e0a9fbc12b90dd5588dab95fa2
#
_cell.length_a   1.000
_cell.length_b   1.000
_cell.length_c   1.000
_cell.angle_alpha   90.00
_cell.angle_beta   90.00
_cell.angle_gamma   90.00
#
_symmetry.space_group_name_H-M   'P 1'
#
loop_
_entity.id
_entity.type
_entity.pdbx_description
1 polymer ?
#
loop_
_entity_poly.entity_id
_entity_poly.type
_entity_poly.pdbx_seq_one_letter_code
_entity_poly.pdbx_strand_id
1 'polypeptide(L)'
;VVGFQPGLTKMKLVVLVTGANSGIGLALCGRLLSEVPEGLQLCLACRNMHRAEVARSALLTSHPTAHITLLQMDTSSISSVIKAAQEVRLRYEHLDYLYLNAGIMPNPQLDVKAFFKGLFSSRIISMFATGEGILTQQDNVTSDGLQEVFATNLFGHFLFARELEPLLCHTHRSSQLIWTSSSNAHRSAFDLEDMQHRRGTQPYSSSKYASDLLSLALNTRYNKQGLYSSVICPGFVMTNLTYNILPSFLWTLLMPIFWLIRVFTHTFTLTPYNGAEALFCLFKQKPESLDPYAKYHSLTSGLGKNYTEPKKMDIDLEMSELLYKKLLILESHVKKKNSL
;
A
#
# COMPACT_ATOMS: atom_id res chain seq x y z
N VAL A 1 45.98 -9.63 10.10
CA VAL A 1 45.17 -10.24 11.19
C VAL A 1 44.36 -9.09 11.78
N VAL A 2 43.16 -8.87 11.29
CA VAL A 2 42.20 -7.89 11.83
C VAL A 2 41.34 -8.64 12.83
N GLY A 3 41.47 -8.27 14.10
CA GLY A 3 40.82 -8.90 15.23
C GLY A 3 39.29 -8.78 15.11
N PHE A 4 38.61 -9.90 15.20
CA PHE A 4 37.18 -10.03 15.44
C PHE A 4 36.87 -9.41 16.81
N GLN A 5 36.16 -8.30 16.87
CA GLN A 5 35.53 -7.86 18.11
C GLN A 5 34.20 -8.62 18.27
N PRO A 6 34.04 -9.49 19.27
CA PRO A 6 32.76 -10.09 19.61
C PRO A 6 31.97 -9.08 20.45
N GLY A 7 30.80 -8.61 19.95
CA GLY A 7 29.92 -7.85 20.83
C GLY A 7 28.99 -6.81 20.20
N LEU A 8 28.94 -6.68 18.89
CA LEU A 8 27.82 -5.94 18.28
C LEU A 8 26.67 -6.93 18.01
N THR A 9 25.69 -6.95 18.89
CA THR A 9 24.37 -7.55 18.60
C THR A 9 23.89 -6.94 17.27
N LYS A 10 23.89 -7.76 16.21
CA LYS A 10 23.42 -7.36 14.88
C LYS A 10 21.99 -6.83 15.08
N MET A 11 21.79 -5.49 14.97
CA MET A 11 20.48 -4.88 15.22
C MET A 11 19.47 -5.55 14.30
N LYS A 12 18.39 -6.06 14.87
CA LYS A 12 17.34 -6.75 14.14
C LYS A 12 16.57 -5.74 13.29
N LEU A 13 16.34 -6.08 12.04
CA LEU A 13 15.54 -5.28 11.12
C LEU A 13 14.06 -5.59 11.36
N VAL A 14 13.25 -4.59 11.68
CA VAL A 14 11.82 -4.75 12.00
C VAL A 14 10.97 -4.24 10.85
N VAL A 15 10.18 -5.14 10.26
CA VAL A 15 9.30 -4.85 9.11
C VAL A 15 7.87 -5.23 9.44
N LEU A 16 6.94 -4.30 9.27
CA LEU A 16 5.51 -4.53 9.43
C LEU A 16 4.79 -4.34 8.08
N VAL A 17 3.95 -5.31 7.71
CA VAL A 17 3.20 -5.29 6.45
C VAL A 17 1.71 -5.44 6.73
N THR A 18 0.89 -4.44 6.32
CA THR A 18 -0.57 -4.54 6.41
C THR A 18 -1.13 -5.32 5.21
N GLY A 19 -2.15 -6.15 5.43
CA GLY A 19 -2.71 -7.00 4.38
C GLY A 19 -1.75 -8.07 3.89
N ALA A 20 -0.91 -8.62 4.78
CA ALA A 20 0.17 -9.54 4.46
C ALA A 20 -0.25 -11.01 4.25
N ASN A 21 -1.54 -11.34 4.43
CA ASN A 21 -2.02 -12.72 4.36
C ASN A 21 -2.42 -13.19 2.94
N SER A 22 -2.26 -12.37 1.93
CA SER A 22 -2.57 -12.71 0.54
C SER A 22 -1.97 -11.72 -0.46
N GLY A 23 -2.05 -12.05 -1.75
CA GLY A 23 -1.71 -11.14 -2.84
C GLY A 23 -0.31 -10.55 -2.73
N ILE A 24 -0.21 -9.25 -3.02
CA ILE A 24 1.06 -8.52 -3.09
C ILE A 24 1.77 -8.49 -1.74
N GLY A 25 1.02 -8.30 -0.63
CA GLY A 25 1.61 -8.28 0.71
C GLY A 25 2.27 -9.59 1.09
N LEU A 26 1.65 -10.74 0.80
CA LEU A 26 2.24 -12.05 1.04
C LEU A 26 3.47 -12.30 0.15
N ALA A 27 3.39 -11.93 -1.12
CA ALA A 27 4.52 -12.05 -2.05
C ALA A 27 5.71 -11.20 -1.62
N LEU A 28 5.46 -9.97 -1.13
CA LEU A 28 6.50 -9.13 -0.53
C LEU A 28 7.15 -9.81 0.67
N CYS A 29 6.36 -10.36 1.60
CA CYS A 29 6.86 -11.06 2.78
C CYS A 29 7.82 -12.20 2.41
N GLY A 30 7.46 -13.03 1.43
CA GLY A 30 8.34 -14.10 0.93
C GLY A 30 9.64 -13.56 0.34
N ARG A 31 9.59 -12.49 -0.44
CA ARG A 31 10.79 -11.85 -1.03
C ARG A 31 11.70 -11.25 0.03
N LEU A 32 11.14 -10.59 1.06
CA LEU A 32 11.93 -10.03 2.17
C LEU A 32 12.65 -11.11 2.97
N LEU A 33 11.97 -12.21 3.26
CA LEU A 33 12.57 -13.36 3.96
C LEU A 33 13.68 -14.04 3.15
N SER A 34 13.53 -14.08 1.82
CA SER A 34 14.59 -14.61 0.94
C SER A 34 15.81 -13.68 0.86
N GLU A 35 15.60 -12.35 0.91
CA GLU A 35 16.68 -11.36 0.85
C GLU A 35 17.46 -11.25 2.17
N VAL A 36 16.74 -11.31 3.31
CA VAL A 36 17.31 -11.21 4.65
C VAL A 36 16.89 -12.43 5.47
N PRO A 37 17.56 -13.58 5.26
CA PRO A 37 17.17 -14.83 5.92
C PRO A 37 17.44 -14.82 7.43
N GLU A 38 18.35 -13.96 7.89
CA GLU A 38 18.70 -13.82 9.30
C GLU A 38 18.57 -12.36 9.77
N GLY A 39 18.06 -12.16 10.98
CA GLY A 39 17.95 -10.84 11.60
C GLY A 39 16.73 -10.02 11.19
N LEU A 40 15.83 -10.54 10.33
CA LEU A 40 14.56 -9.93 10.00
C LEU A 40 13.47 -10.35 11.01
N GLN A 41 12.82 -9.37 11.63
CA GLN A 41 11.57 -9.54 12.38
C GLN A 41 10.42 -9.04 11.50
N LEU A 42 9.59 -9.97 11.04
CA LEU A 42 8.47 -9.67 10.15
C LEU A 42 7.15 -9.76 10.91
N CYS A 43 6.36 -8.68 10.87
CA CYS A 43 5.03 -8.61 11.45
C CYS A 43 3.97 -8.55 10.35
N LEU A 44 3.07 -9.53 10.32
CA LEU A 44 1.95 -9.60 9.39
C LEU A 44 0.70 -9.02 10.07
N ALA A 45 0.31 -7.79 9.69
CA ALA A 45 -0.90 -7.16 10.20
C ALA A 45 -2.10 -7.47 9.29
N CYS A 46 -3.08 -8.20 9.83
CA CYS A 46 -4.17 -8.77 9.05
C CYS A 46 -5.50 -8.70 9.80
N ARG A 47 -6.60 -8.49 9.06
CA ARG A 47 -7.96 -8.51 9.62
C ARG A 47 -8.39 -9.93 10.00
N ASN A 48 -8.14 -10.91 9.14
CA ASN A 48 -8.52 -12.31 9.34
C ASN A 48 -7.33 -13.12 9.85
N MET A 49 -7.36 -13.48 11.13
CA MET A 49 -6.25 -14.18 11.80
C MET A 49 -6.08 -15.62 11.34
N HIS A 50 -7.18 -16.33 10.98
CA HIS A 50 -7.06 -17.68 10.42
C HIS A 50 -6.27 -17.68 9.11
N ARG A 51 -6.58 -16.74 8.19
CA ARG A 51 -5.83 -16.59 6.93
C ARG A 51 -4.40 -16.11 7.17
N ALA A 52 -4.17 -15.30 8.22
CA ALA A 52 -2.84 -14.85 8.61
C ALA A 52 -1.98 -16.03 9.10
N GLU A 53 -2.56 -16.95 9.89
CA GLU A 53 -1.86 -18.14 10.37
C GLU A 53 -1.51 -19.11 9.23
N VAL A 54 -2.41 -19.31 8.27
CA VAL A 54 -2.13 -20.09 7.05
C VAL A 54 -0.96 -19.48 6.26
N ALA A 55 -0.97 -18.15 6.10
CA ALA A 55 0.10 -17.43 5.41
C ALA A 55 1.44 -17.55 6.15
N ARG A 56 1.44 -17.38 7.49
CA ARG A 56 2.62 -17.58 8.33
C ARG A 56 3.20 -18.97 8.18
N SER A 57 2.35 -20.01 8.28
CA SER A 57 2.76 -21.39 8.14
C SER A 57 3.37 -21.69 6.78
N ALA A 58 2.79 -21.15 5.70
CA ALA A 58 3.33 -21.28 4.34
C ALA A 58 4.72 -20.61 4.21
N LEU A 59 4.89 -19.40 4.79
CA LEU A 59 6.19 -18.72 4.82
C LEU A 59 7.23 -19.50 5.63
N LEU A 60 6.86 -20.05 6.79
CA LEU A 60 7.75 -20.85 7.63
C LEU A 60 8.14 -22.19 6.98
N THR A 61 7.31 -22.75 6.12
CA THR A 61 7.68 -23.95 5.33
C THR A 61 8.85 -23.65 4.40
N SER A 62 8.90 -22.46 3.80
CA SER A 62 10.01 -22.03 2.92
C SER A 62 11.17 -21.38 3.66
N HIS A 63 10.91 -20.83 4.85
CA HIS A 63 11.87 -20.10 5.68
C HIS A 63 11.76 -20.53 7.17
N PRO A 64 12.22 -21.75 7.53
CA PRO A 64 11.95 -22.35 8.84
C PRO A 64 12.51 -21.55 10.03
N THR A 65 13.59 -20.79 9.83
CA THR A 65 14.26 -20.00 10.86
C THR A 65 13.73 -18.55 10.97
N ALA A 66 12.74 -18.18 10.13
CA ALA A 66 12.22 -16.82 10.08
C ALA A 66 11.45 -16.45 11.36
N HIS A 67 11.66 -15.21 11.83
CA HIS A 67 10.90 -14.67 12.95
C HIS A 67 9.67 -13.92 12.42
N ILE A 68 8.51 -14.58 12.45
CA ILE A 68 7.26 -14.04 11.93
C ILE A 68 6.23 -13.93 13.06
N THR A 69 5.74 -12.72 13.29
CA THR A 69 4.67 -12.42 14.25
C THR A 69 3.38 -12.04 13.51
N LEU A 70 2.25 -12.27 14.17
CA LEU A 70 0.94 -11.87 13.68
C LEU A 70 0.37 -10.72 14.52
N LEU A 71 -0.34 -9.81 13.85
CA LEU A 71 -1.03 -8.68 14.46
C LEU A 71 -2.46 -8.62 13.90
N GLN A 72 -3.46 -8.67 14.77
CA GLN A 72 -4.84 -8.47 14.35
C GLN A 72 -5.11 -6.98 14.13
N MET A 73 -5.46 -6.60 12.90
CA MET A 73 -5.80 -5.22 12.57
C MET A 73 -6.79 -5.14 11.42
N ASP A 74 -7.91 -4.48 11.67
CA ASP A 74 -8.85 -4.02 10.63
C ASP A 74 -8.66 -2.53 10.42
N THR A 75 -8.15 -2.14 9.26
CA THR A 75 -7.90 -0.73 8.92
C THR A 75 -9.17 0.09 8.78
N SER A 76 -10.34 -0.52 8.62
CA SER A 76 -11.64 0.17 8.57
C SER A 76 -12.20 0.51 9.96
N SER A 77 -11.63 -0.03 11.03
CA SER A 77 -12.08 0.14 12.42
C SER A 77 -11.05 0.93 13.25
N ILE A 78 -11.45 2.10 13.76
CA ILE A 78 -10.60 3.00 14.55
C ILE A 78 -10.08 2.29 15.80
N SER A 79 -10.97 1.62 16.54
CA SER A 79 -10.60 0.90 17.75
C SER A 79 -9.62 -0.24 17.48
N SER A 80 -9.79 -0.97 16.36
CA SER A 80 -8.86 -2.02 15.94
C SER A 80 -7.49 -1.46 15.62
N VAL A 81 -7.42 -0.34 14.91
CA VAL A 81 -6.15 0.32 14.55
C VAL A 81 -5.39 0.78 15.80
N ILE A 82 -6.07 1.45 16.74
CA ILE A 82 -5.43 1.94 17.98
C ILE A 82 -4.94 0.77 18.83
N LYS A 83 -5.77 -0.28 19.02
CA LYS A 83 -5.36 -1.49 19.74
C LYS A 83 -4.14 -2.16 19.10
N ALA A 84 -4.13 -2.28 17.78
CA ALA A 84 -2.99 -2.84 17.05
C ALA A 84 -1.71 -2.00 17.23
N ALA A 85 -1.82 -0.67 17.19
CA ALA A 85 -0.69 0.22 17.40
C ALA A 85 -0.13 0.10 18.83
N GLN A 86 -0.99 0.01 19.83
CA GLN A 86 -0.57 -0.23 21.24
C GLN A 86 0.19 -1.54 21.36
N GLU A 87 -0.30 -2.61 20.73
CA GLU A 87 0.35 -3.91 20.74
C GLU A 87 1.75 -3.87 20.06
N VAL A 88 1.87 -3.16 18.92
CA VAL A 88 3.17 -2.96 18.24
C VAL A 88 4.15 -2.20 19.13
N ARG A 89 3.71 -1.13 19.81
CA ARG A 89 4.53 -0.33 20.73
C ARG A 89 5.02 -1.12 21.94
N LEU A 90 4.28 -2.14 22.37
CA LEU A 90 4.71 -3.04 23.44
C LEU A 90 5.68 -4.13 22.97
N ARG A 91 5.65 -4.50 21.67
CA ARG A 91 6.47 -5.58 21.11
C ARG A 91 7.82 -5.12 20.56
N TYR A 92 7.90 -3.89 20.06
CA TYR A 92 9.05 -3.39 19.32
C TYR A 92 9.55 -2.07 19.89
N GLU A 93 10.86 -1.89 19.88
CA GLU A 93 11.52 -0.64 20.27
C GLU A 93 11.65 0.34 19.10
N HIS A 94 11.58 -0.17 17.86
CA HIS A 94 11.66 0.59 16.62
C HIS A 94 10.99 -0.17 15.48
N LEU A 95 10.68 0.55 14.40
CA LEU A 95 10.28 0.01 13.10
C LEU A 95 11.17 0.60 12.02
N ASP A 96 11.73 -0.26 11.16
CA ASP A 96 12.50 0.19 10.00
C ASP A 96 11.62 0.42 8.79
N TYR A 97 10.67 -0.49 8.56
CA TYR A 97 9.76 -0.43 7.43
C TYR A 97 8.32 -0.68 7.88
N LEU A 98 7.43 0.21 7.46
CA LEU A 98 5.99 0.05 7.60
C LEU A 98 5.35 0.09 6.20
N TYR A 99 4.94 -1.09 5.70
CA TYR A 99 4.25 -1.23 4.42
C TYR A 99 2.74 -1.09 4.60
N LEU A 100 2.18 -0.01 4.12
CA LEU A 100 0.76 0.32 4.14
C LEU A 100 0.11 -0.24 2.87
N ASN A 101 -0.04 -1.58 2.84
CA ASN A 101 -0.44 -2.31 1.64
C ASN A 101 -1.90 -2.77 1.65
N ALA A 102 -2.54 -2.94 2.82
CA ALA A 102 -3.95 -3.30 2.88
C ALA A 102 -4.82 -2.32 2.09
N GLY A 103 -5.84 -2.84 1.42
CA GLY A 103 -6.75 -1.99 0.66
C GLY A 103 -7.94 -2.77 0.13
N ILE A 104 -9.02 -2.04 -0.15
CA ILE A 104 -10.25 -2.57 -0.72
C ILE A 104 -10.67 -1.76 -1.95
N MET A 105 -11.40 -2.42 -2.81
CA MET A 105 -12.15 -1.85 -3.93
C MET A 105 -13.50 -2.59 -3.97
N PRO A 106 -14.48 -2.18 -3.14
CA PRO A 106 -15.75 -2.88 -3.02
C PRO A 106 -16.61 -2.70 -4.27
N ASN A 107 -17.35 -3.74 -4.63
CA ASN A 107 -18.36 -3.74 -5.68
C ASN A 107 -17.95 -3.00 -6.97
N PRO A 108 -16.77 -3.30 -7.56
CA PRO A 108 -16.37 -2.65 -8.78
C PRO A 108 -17.32 -3.02 -9.91
N GLN A 109 -17.86 -2.00 -10.58
CA GLN A 109 -18.76 -2.15 -11.74
C GLN A 109 -18.05 -1.60 -12.97
N LEU A 110 -18.09 -2.35 -14.07
CA LEU A 110 -17.57 -1.90 -15.34
C LEU A 110 -18.60 -0.97 -15.99
N ASP A 111 -18.23 0.28 -16.23
CA ASP A 111 -19.02 1.19 -17.06
C ASP A 111 -18.86 0.80 -18.54
N VAL A 112 -19.80 -0.02 -19.03
CA VAL A 112 -19.78 -0.56 -20.38
C VAL A 112 -19.83 0.56 -21.44
N LYS A 113 -20.56 1.66 -21.18
CA LYS A 113 -20.62 2.80 -22.11
C LYS A 113 -19.28 3.53 -22.18
N ALA A 114 -18.68 3.81 -21.03
CA ALA A 114 -17.35 4.43 -20.96
C ALA A 114 -16.28 3.52 -21.60
N PHE A 115 -16.36 2.21 -21.39
CA PHE A 115 -15.48 1.22 -21.98
C PHE A 115 -15.54 1.26 -23.53
N PHE A 116 -16.72 1.16 -24.12
CA PHE A 116 -16.86 1.23 -25.59
C PHE A 116 -16.45 2.59 -26.15
N LYS A 117 -16.77 3.69 -25.48
CA LYS A 117 -16.30 5.02 -25.89
C LYS A 117 -14.76 5.12 -25.84
N GLY A 118 -14.13 4.51 -24.84
CA GLY A 118 -12.69 4.47 -24.66
C GLY A 118 -11.98 3.65 -25.74
N LEU A 119 -12.57 2.53 -26.20
CA LEU A 119 -12.02 1.69 -27.27
C LEU A 119 -11.78 2.43 -28.59
N PHE A 120 -12.60 3.44 -28.88
CA PHE A 120 -12.50 4.26 -30.08
C PHE A 120 -11.83 5.62 -29.85
N SER A 121 -11.15 5.79 -28.71
CA SER A 121 -10.44 7.02 -28.37
C SER A 121 -8.92 6.86 -28.46
N SER A 122 -8.19 7.97 -28.60
CA SER A 122 -6.72 8.01 -28.51
C SER A 122 -6.20 7.59 -27.12
N ARG A 123 -7.09 7.46 -26.12
CA ARG A 123 -6.76 7.07 -24.73
C ARG A 123 -6.89 5.57 -24.47
N ILE A 124 -7.11 4.74 -25.49
CA ILE A 124 -7.30 3.29 -25.34
C ILE A 124 -6.17 2.63 -24.52
N ILE A 125 -4.92 2.98 -24.80
CA ILE A 125 -3.77 2.41 -24.09
C ILE A 125 -3.77 2.86 -22.62
N SER A 126 -4.02 4.15 -22.36
CA SER A 126 -4.12 4.68 -20.98
C SER A 126 -5.27 4.03 -20.23
N MET A 127 -6.43 3.93 -20.83
CA MET A 127 -7.60 3.28 -20.26
C MET A 127 -7.32 1.83 -19.83
N PHE A 128 -6.68 1.04 -20.69
CA PHE A 128 -6.28 -0.33 -20.34
C PHE A 128 -5.17 -0.37 -19.29
N ALA A 129 -4.21 0.55 -19.37
CA ALA A 129 -3.07 0.57 -18.44
C ALA A 129 -3.44 1.02 -17.03
N THR A 130 -4.47 1.87 -16.86
CA THR A 130 -4.82 2.51 -15.59
C THR A 130 -6.21 2.15 -15.06
N GLY A 131 -7.12 1.67 -15.92
CA GLY A 131 -8.53 1.48 -15.58
C GLY A 131 -9.31 2.79 -15.40
N GLU A 132 -8.74 3.92 -15.85
CA GLU A 132 -9.33 5.26 -15.68
C GLU A 132 -10.68 5.37 -16.39
N GLY A 133 -11.68 5.83 -15.63
CA GLY A 133 -13.01 6.18 -16.15
C GLY A 133 -13.90 4.99 -16.51
N ILE A 134 -13.42 3.74 -16.37
CA ILE A 134 -14.20 2.55 -16.72
C ILE A 134 -14.71 1.77 -15.51
N LEU A 135 -14.27 2.09 -14.30
CA LEU A 135 -14.71 1.45 -13.08
C LEU A 135 -15.47 2.44 -12.19
N THR A 136 -16.69 2.10 -11.85
CA THR A 136 -17.49 2.79 -10.83
C THR A 136 -17.67 1.87 -9.62
N GLN A 137 -17.90 2.47 -8.44
CA GLN A 137 -18.02 1.72 -7.19
C GLN A 137 -19.11 2.34 -6.33
N GLN A 138 -19.80 1.49 -5.57
CA GLN A 138 -20.64 1.91 -4.45
C GLN A 138 -19.87 1.65 -3.16
N ASP A 139 -19.71 2.69 -2.35
CA ASP A 139 -19.04 2.61 -1.06
C ASP A 139 -20.05 2.39 0.06
N ASN A 140 -19.57 1.82 1.18
CA ASN A 140 -20.34 1.62 2.39
C ASN A 140 -19.87 2.58 3.49
N VAL A 141 -20.62 2.64 4.60
CA VAL A 141 -20.25 3.41 5.79
C VAL A 141 -19.82 2.44 6.89
N THR A 142 -18.67 2.68 7.52
CA THR A 142 -18.18 1.89 8.64
C THR A 142 -18.97 2.16 9.91
N SER A 143 -18.82 1.32 10.94
CA SER A 143 -19.38 1.54 12.29
C SER A 143 -18.93 2.88 12.92
N ASP A 144 -17.76 3.39 12.53
CA ASP A 144 -17.22 4.67 12.99
C ASP A 144 -17.85 5.88 12.26
N GLY A 145 -18.67 5.64 11.22
CA GLY A 145 -19.34 6.68 10.42
C GLY A 145 -18.49 7.26 9.29
N LEU A 146 -17.43 6.54 8.88
CA LEU A 146 -16.55 6.90 7.78
C LEU A 146 -16.91 6.11 6.52
N GLN A 147 -16.63 6.66 5.33
CA GLN A 147 -16.72 5.89 4.09
C GLN A 147 -15.68 4.74 4.12
N GLU A 148 -16.09 3.52 3.79
CA GLU A 148 -15.30 2.31 4.02
C GLU A 148 -14.00 2.29 3.22
N VAL A 149 -14.04 2.74 1.96
CA VAL A 149 -12.84 2.84 1.12
C VAL A 149 -11.85 3.86 1.67
N PHE A 150 -12.33 5.06 2.05
CA PHE A 150 -11.50 6.08 2.68
C PHE A 150 -10.91 5.58 4.00
N ALA A 151 -11.73 4.98 4.86
CA ALA A 151 -11.28 4.45 6.15
C ALA A 151 -10.20 3.37 5.96
N THR A 152 -10.44 2.40 5.08
CA THR A 152 -9.54 1.26 4.88
C THR A 152 -8.25 1.64 4.17
N ASN A 153 -8.36 2.39 3.05
CA ASN A 153 -7.22 2.62 2.17
C ASN A 153 -6.34 3.79 2.63
N LEU A 154 -6.89 4.75 3.36
CA LEU A 154 -6.19 5.97 3.77
C LEU A 154 -6.19 6.20 5.28
N PHE A 155 -7.37 6.44 5.89
CA PHE A 155 -7.45 7.01 7.23
C PHE A 155 -6.96 6.04 8.31
N GLY A 156 -7.30 4.76 8.22
CA GLY A 156 -6.80 3.73 9.15
C GLY A 156 -5.28 3.58 9.09
N HIS A 157 -4.70 3.66 7.91
CA HIS A 157 -3.24 3.67 7.73
C HIS A 157 -2.59 4.95 8.27
N PHE A 158 -3.21 6.11 8.01
CA PHE A 158 -2.76 7.38 8.58
C PHE A 158 -2.75 7.32 10.11
N LEU A 159 -3.86 6.91 10.71
CA LEU A 159 -3.96 6.78 12.17
C LEU A 159 -2.94 5.79 12.73
N PHE A 160 -2.75 4.65 12.06
CA PHE A 160 -1.75 3.65 12.47
C PHE A 160 -0.33 4.20 12.42
N ALA A 161 0.05 4.89 11.34
CA ALA A 161 1.36 5.53 11.21
C ALA A 161 1.58 6.60 12.29
N ARG A 162 0.53 7.42 12.59
CA ARG A 162 0.55 8.43 13.64
C ARG A 162 0.79 7.84 15.02
N GLU A 163 0.07 6.77 15.36
CA GLU A 163 0.25 6.07 16.63
C GLU A 163 1.64 5.42 16.77
N LEU A 164 2.28 5.10 15.65
CA LEU A 164 3.60 4.46 15.59
C LEU A 164 4.75 5.47 15.38
N GLU A 165 4.50 6.77 15.34
CA GLU A 165 5.55 7.79 15.21
C GLU A 165 6.71 7.60 16.19
N PRO A 166 6.49 7.26 17.49
CA PRO A 166 7.58 7.03 18.42
C PRO A 166 8.53 5.89 18.05
N LEU A 167 8.05 4.92 17.22
CA LEU A 167 8.85 3.80 16.73
C LEU A 167 9.46 4.05 15.35
N LEU A 168 8.98 5.07 14.65
CA LEU A 168 9.37 5.41 13.26
C LEU A 168 10.31 6.62 13.21
N CYS A 169 10.21 7.54 14.16
CA CYS A 169 10.99 8.78 14.16
C CYS A 169 12.23 8.64 15.02
N HIS A 170 13.39 8.46 14.40
CA HIS A 170 14.68 8.34 15.08
C HIS A 170 15.74 9.18 14.39
N THR A 171 16.46 10.02 15.14
CA THR A 171 17.53 10.90 14.59
C THR A 171 18.76 10.15 14.08
N HIS A 172 18.97 8.91 14.54
CA HIS A 172 20.16 8.12 14.21
C HIS A 172 19.88 6.91 13.31
N ARG A 173 18.62 6.72 12.89
CA ARG A 173 18.20 5.58 12.07
C ARG A 173 17.06 6.02 11.15
N SER A 174 17.22 5.75 9.86
CA SER A 174 16.17 6.02 8.90
C SER A 174 15.11 4.92 8.94
N SER A 175 13.85 5.31 8.93
CA SER A 175 12.69 4.44 8.76
C SER A 175 11.89 4.84 7.52
N GLN A 176 11.09 3.91 7.00
CA GLN A 176 10.33 4.14 5.78
C GLN A 176 8.88 3.70 5.89
N LEU A 177 7.96 4.62 5.56
CA LEU A 177 6.57 4.32 5.22
C LEU A 177 6.46 4.07 3.72
N ILE A 178 5.83 2.97 3.32
CA ILE A 178 5.65 2.66 1.90
C ILE A 178 4.16 2.42 1.63
N TRP A 179 3.57 3.33 0.86
CA TRP A 179 2.15 3.31 0.50
C TRP A 179 1.92 2.54 -0.79
N THR A 180 1.07 1.54 -0.75
CA THR A 180 0.57 0.89 -1.97
C THR A 180 -0.56 1.72 -2.56
N SER A 181 -0.22 2.54 -3.54
CA SER A 181 -1.14 3.34 -4.34
C SER A 181 -1.56 2.60 -5.62
N SER A 182 -1.90 3.32 -6.66
CA SER A 182 -2.37 2.77 -7.95
C SER A 182 -2.05 3.72 -9.10
N SER A 183 -1.99 3.19 -10.31
CA SER A 183 -2.06 3.98 -11.55
C SER A 183 -3.42 4.65 -11.74
N ASN A 184 -4.46 4.15 -11.05
CA ASN A 184 -5.80 4.74 -11.03
C ASN A 184 -5.96 5.85 -9.97
N ALA A 185 -4.88 6.37 -9.42
CA ALA A 185 -4.88 7.53 -8.53
C ALA A 185 -4.87 8.82 -9.38
N HIS A 186 -6.01 9.49 -9.50
CA HIS A 186 -6.15 10.68 -10.34
C HIS A 186 -6.65 11.89 -9.57
N ARG A 187 -6.07 13.06 -9.85
CA ARG A 187 -6.49 14.34 -9.27
C ARG A 187 -7.97 14.62 -9.52
N SER A 188 -8.48 14.28 -10.70
CA SER A 188 -9.87 14.50 -11.09
C SER A 188 -10.89 13.72 -10.26
N ALA A 189 -10.49 12.66 -9.59
CA ALA A 189 -11.34 11.87 -8.69
C ALA A 189 -11.32 12.36 -7.24
N PHE A 190 -10.46 13.32 -6.89
CA PHE A 190 -10.27 13.78 -5.51
C PHE A 190 -10.82 15.20 -5.31
N ASP A 191 -11.60 15.37 -4.25
CA ASP A 191 -12.07 16.65 -3.76
C ASP A 191 -11.68 16.81 -2.28
N LEU A 192 -10.92 17.87 -1.97
CA LEU A 192 -10.49 18.15 -0.60
C LEU A 192 -11.65 18.46 0.34
N GLU A 193 -12.76 19.04 -0.17
CA GLU A 193 -13.97 19.32 0.61
C GLU A 193 -14.82 18.06 0.82
N ASP A 194 -14.63 17.05 -0.02
CA ASP A 194 -15.23 15.72 0.14
C ASP A 194 -14.14 14.63 0.15
N MET A 195 -13.15 14.76 1.04
CA MET A 195 -12.00 13.84 1.11
C MET A 195 -12.39 12.37 1.33
N GLN A 196 -13.61 12.11 1.84
CA GLN A 196 -14.16 10.77 2.00
C GLN A 196 -14.88 10.27 0.74
N HIS A 197 -15.03 11.10 -0.28
CA HIS A 197 -15.71 10.79 -1.54
C HIS A 197 -17.15 10.30 -1.37
N ARG A 198 -17.92 10.99 -0.53
CA ARG A 198 -19.33 10.65 -0.23
C ARG A 198 -20.28 10.86 -1.42
N ARG A 199 -19.93 11.76 -2.33
CA ARG A 199 -20.75 12.21 -3.47
C ARG A 199 -20.26 11.73 -4.82
N GLY A 200 -19.33 10.78 -4.86
CA GLY A 200 -18.75 10.32 -6.11
C GLY A 200 -18.90 8.82 -6.34
N THR A 201 -18.46 8.37 -7.50
CA THR A 201 -18.49 6.96 -7.93
C THR A 201 -17.09 6.34 -8.06
N GLN A 202 -16.04 7.07 -7.66
CA GLN A 202 -14.65 6.63 -7.77
C GLN A 202 -13.91 6.71 -6.43
N PRO A 203 -14.45 6.15 -5.32
CA PRO A 203 -13.85 6.24 -3.99
C PRO A 203 -12.46 5.62 -3.95
N TYR A 204 -12.20 4.55 -4.70
CA TYR A 204 -10.89 3.92 -4.78
C TYR A 204 -9.84 4.88 -5.36
N SER A 205 -10.11 5.47 -6.53
CA SER A 205 -9.21 6.44 -7.17
C SER A 205 -8.91 7.63 -6.25
N SER A 206 -9.96 8.18 -5.64
CA SER A 206 -9.87 9.28 -4.67
C SER A 206 -8.98 8.91 -3.48
N SER A 207 -9.20 7.74 -2.86
CA SER A 207 -8.41 7.29 -1.71
C SER A 207 -6.92 7.07 -2.06
N LYS A 208 -6.62 6.58 -3.27
CA LYS A 208 -5.25 6.36 -3.71
C LYS A 208 -4.54 7.66 -4.06
N TYR A 209 -5.24 8.64 -4.65
CA TYR A 209 -4.69 9.98 -4.86
C TYR A 209 -4.43 10.70 -3.53
N ALA A 210 -5.35 10.57 -2.57
CA ALA A 210 -5.15 11.11 -1.23
C ALA A 210 -3.93 10.46 -0.51
N SER A 211 -3.63 9.18 -0.76
CA SER A 211 -2.41 8.53 -0.24
C SER A 211 -1.14 9.14 -0.86
N ASP A 212 -1.18 9.50 -2.15
CA ASP A 212 -0.07 10.16 -2.83
C ASP A 212 0.23 11.54 -2.19
N LEU A 213 -0.82 12.35 -1.99
CA LEU A 213 -0.73 13.65 -1.31
C LEU A 213 -0.20 13.50 0.12
N LEU A 214 -0.76 12.56 0.88
CA LEU A 214 -0.38 12.34 2.28
C LEU A 214 1.09 11.94 2.42
N SER A 215 1.60 11.09 1.52
CA SER A 215 3.02 10.71 1.52
C SER A 215 3.94 11.92 1.39
N LEU A 216 3.62 12.88 0.53
CA LEU A 216 4.39 14.12 0.38
C LEU A 216 4.36 14.97 1.66
N ALA A 217 3.18 15.14 2.28
CA ALA A 217 3.05 15.89 3.53
C ALA A 217 3.86 15.26 4.67
N LEU A 218 3.87 13.92 4.76
CA LEU A 218 4.64 13.19 5.76
C LEU A 218 6.15 13.39 5.56
N ASN A 219 6.65 13.34 4.31
CA ASN A 219 8.05 13.65 4.01
C ASN A 219 8.45 15.05 4.48
N THR A 220 7.65 16.06 4.14
CA THR A 220 7.94 17.46 4.53
C THR A 220 8.06 17.61 6.05
N ARG A 221 7.28 16.86 6.82
CA ARG A 221 7.20 16.97 8.27
C ARG A 221 8.24 16.16 9.01
N TYR A 222 8.54 14.94 8.53
CA TYR A 222 9.24 13.95 9.34
C TYR A 222 10.63 13.54 8.82
N ASN A 223 11.05 13.98 7.62
CA ASN A 223 12.38 13.64 7.09
C ASN A 223 13.53 14.06 8.02
N LYS A 224 13.40 15.22 8.67
CA LYS A 224 14.38 15.67 9.67
C LYS A 224 14.43 14.82 10.94
N GLN A 225 13.41 14.00 11.15
CA GLN A 225 13.30 13.06 12.26
C GLN A 225 13.64 11.62 11.83
N GLY A 226 14.18 11.43 10.62
CA GLY A 226 14.59 10.13 10.10
C GLY A 226 13.46 9.30 9.49
N LEU A 227 12.23 9.80 9.40
CA LEU A 227 11.11 9.10 8.78
C LEU A 227 10.90 9.59 7.34
N TYR A 228 10.94 8.67 6.40
CA TYR A 228 10.71 8.89 4.98
C TYR A 228 9.44 8.18 4.51
N SER A 229 8.72 8.79 3.58
CA SER A 229 7.50 8.24 3.02
C SER A 229 7.59 8.13 1.51
N SER A 230 7.21 6.98 0.96
CA SER A 230 7.29 6.70 -0.47
C SER A 230 6.00 6.05 -0.97
N VAL A 231 5.71 6.24 -2.25
CA VAL A 231 4.51 5.72 -2.89
C VAL A 231 4.89 4.75 -4.00
N ILE A 232 4.21 3.60 -4.05
CA ILE A 232 4.36 2.65 -5.14
C ILE A 232 3.06 2.42 -5.89
N CYS A 233 3.19 1.99 -7.14
CA CYS A 233 2.09 1.40 -7.91
C CYS A 233 2.46 -0.04 -8.30
N PRO A 234 1.66 -1.05 -7.92
CA PRO A 234 1.97 -2.45 -8.22
C PRO A 234 1.72 -2.85 -9.67
N GLY A 235 1.17 -1.94 -10.50
CA GLY A 235 0.63 -2.26 -11.82
C GLY A 235 -0.70 -3.03 -11.72
N PHE A 236 -1.11 -3.63 -12.82
CA PHE A 236 -2.31 -4.47 -12.86
C PHE A 236 -1.97 -5.89 -12.39
N VAL A 237 -2.44 -6.24 -11.19
CA VAL A 237 -2.18 -7.53 -10.53
C VAL A 237 -3.47 -8.30 -10.37
N MET A 238 -3.47 -9.58 -10.71
CA MET A 238 -4.59 -10.49 -10.47
C MET A 238 -4.60 -10.93 -9.00
N THR A 239 -5.46 -10.30 -8.21
CA THR A 239 -5.64 -10.55 -6.78
C THR A 239 -7.13 -10.59 -6.44
N ASN A 240 -7.47 -10.86 -5.18
CA ASN A 240 -8.85 -10.79 -4.70
C ASN A 240 -9.53 -9.43 -4.96
N LEU A 241 -8.74 -8.36 -5.09
CA LEU A 241 -9.24 -7.02 -5.40
C LEU A 241 -9.75 -6.91 -6.85
N THR A 242 -9.10 -7.61 -7.79
CA THR A 242 -9.42 -7.56 -9.22
C THR A 242 -10.39 -8.68 -9.65
N TYR A 243 -10.38 -9.83 -8.99
CA TYR A 243 -11.26 -10.95 -9.37
C TYR A 243 -12.75 -10.64 -9.28
N ASN A 244 -13.15 -9.66 -8.45
CA ASN A 244 -14.54 -9.24 -8.32
C ASN A 244 -15.03 -8.33 -9.47
N ILE A 245 -14.14 -7.89 -10.38
CA ILE A 245 -14.50 -7.00 -11.50
C ILE A 245 -15.25 -7.78 -12.59
N LEU A 246 -14.80 -9.01 -12.88
CA LEU A 246 -15.34 -9.85 -13.95
C LEU A 246 -15.54 -11.29 -13.45
N PRO A 247 -16.49 -12.04 -14.03
CA PRO A 247 -16.63 -13.49 -13.80
C PRO A 247 -15.33 -14.24 -14.08
N SER A 248 -15.05 -15.30 -13.30
CA SER A 248 -13.76 -16.02 -13.34
C SER A 248 -13.38 -16.58 -14.72
N PHE A 249 -14.36 -17.05 -15.49
CA PHE A 249 -14.11 -17.58 -16.84
C PHE A 249 -13.64 -16.52 -17.83
N LEU A 250 -14.10 -15.26 -17.68
CA LEU A 250 -13.66 -14.14 -18.54
C LEU A 250 -12.19 -13.80 -18.28
N TRP A 251 -11.71 -13.92 -17.05
CA TRP A 251 -10.28 -13.72 -16.76
C TRP A 251 -9.41 -14.69 -17.56
N THR A 252 -9.80 -15.97 -17.62
CA THR A 252 -9.07 -16.99 -18.39
C THR A 252 -9.07 -16.66 -19.90
N LEU A 253 -10.22 -16.25 -20.41
CA LEU A 253 -10.39 -15.89 -21.84
C LEU A 253 -9.56 -14.63 -22.22
N LEU A 254 -9.45 -13.66 -21.30
CA LEU A 254 -8.73 -12.42 -21.53
C LEU A 254 -7.21 -12.51 -21.30
N MET A 255 -6.72 -13.60 -20.69
CA MET A 255 -5.28 -13.76 -20.42
C MET A 255 -4.37 -13.56 -21.62
N PRO A 256 -4.62 -14.11 -22.83
CA PRO A 256 -3.78 -13.85 -24.01
C PRO A 256 -3.73 -12.37 -24.38
N ILE A 257 -4.86 -11.65 -24.23
CA ILE A 257 -4.95 -10.20 -24.49
C ILE A 257 -4.13 -9.43 -23.47
N PHE A 258 -4.18 -9.79 -22.19
CA PHE A 258 -3.38 -9.15 -21.15
C PHE A 258 -1.87 -9.36 -21.37
N TRP A 259 -1.48 -10.56 -21.80
CA TRP A 259 -0.09 -10.81 -22.21
C TRP A 259 0.34 -9.93 -23.39
N LEU A 260 -0.52 -9.77 -24.38
CA LEU A 260 -0.26 -8.89 -25.52
C LEU A 260 -0.13 -7.41 -25.08
N ILE A 261 -1.09 -6.92 -24.27
CA ILE A 261 -1.06 -5.55 -23.72
C ILE A 261 0.22 -5.33 -22.90
N ARG A 262 0.66 -6.32 -22.11
CA ARG A 262 1.90 -6.25 -21.35
C ARG A 262 3.14 -5.99 -22.22
N VAL A 263 3.19 -6.53 -23.44
CA VAL A 263 4.31 -6.28 -24.36
C VAL A 263 4.46 -4.79 -24.67
N PHE A 264 3.35 -4.06 -24.74
CA PHE A 264 3.35 -2.64 -25.11
C PHE A 264 3.36 -1.68 -23.91
N THR A 265 2.78 -2.06 -22.78
CA THR A 265 2.57 -1.14 -21.65
C THR A 265 3.46 -1.43 -20.45
N HIS A 266 3.96 -2.66 -20.32
CA HIS A 266 4.71 -3.19 -19.15
C HIS A 266 3.98 -3.07 -17.78
N THR A 267 2.81 -2.43 -17.73
CA THR A 267 2.04 -2.18 -16.51
C THR A 267 1.22 -3.38 -16.04
N PHE A 268 1.07 -4.40 -16.90
CA PHE A 268 0.39 -5.65 -16.59
C PHE A 268 1.36 -6.62 -15.91
N THR A 269 1.58 -6.43 -14.61
CA THR A 269 2.45 -7.30 -13.80
C THR A 269 1.85 -8.68 -13.60
N LEU A 270 0.51 -8.80 -13.60
CA LEU A 270 -0.35 -9.99 -13.57
C LEU A 270 -0.24 -10.83 -12.30
N THR A 271 0.95 -11.04 -11.75
CA THR A 271 1.14 -11.87 -10.55
C THR A 271 1.45 -11.01 -9.32
N PRO A 272 1.07 -11.48 -8.11
CA PRO A 272 1.46 -10.82 -6.86
C PRO A 272 2.97 -10.64 -6.71
N TYR A 273 3.76 -11.61 -7.15
CA TYR A 273 5.22 -11.55 -7.11
C TYR A 273 5.77 -10.38 -7.92
N ASN A 274 5.28 -10.23 -9.18
CA ASN A 274 5.70 -9.13 -10.05
C ASN A 274 5.18 -7.77 -9.52
N GLY A 275 3.93 -7.74 -9.00
CA GLY A 275 3.36 -6.54 -8.39
C GLY A 275 4.13 -6.04 -7.15
N ALA A 276 4.78 -6.94 -6.43
CA ALA A 276 5.62 -6.60 -5.27
C ALA A 276 6.99 -5.99 -5.65
N GLU A 277 7.32 -5.86 -6.95
CA GLU A 277 8.65 -5.43 -7.40
C GLU A 277 9.06 -4.06 -6.84
N ALA A 278 8.20 -3.05 -6.95
CA ALA A 278 8.54 -1.72 -6.44
C ALA A 278 8.65 -1.70 -4.90
N LEU A 279 7.76 -2.42 -4.17
CA LEU A 279 7.85 -2.55 -2.71
C LEU A 279 9.21 -3.14 -2.29
N PHE A 280 9.63 -4.19 -2.99
CA PHE A 280 10.90 -4.86 -2.73
C PHE A 280 12.10 -4.03 -3.21
N CYS A 281 11.99 -3.31 -4.32
CA CYS A 281 13.04 -2.42 -4.81
C CYS A 281 13.34 -1.30 -3.81
N LEU A 282 12.30 -0.68 -3.22
CA LEU A 282 12.46 0.37 -2.21
C LEU A 282 13.11 -0.15 -0.92
N PHE A 283 12.89 -1.41 -0.56
CA PHE A 283 13.58 -2.04 0.56
C PHE A 283 15.11 -2.05 0.39
N LYS A 284 15.58 -2.15 -0.84
CA LYS A 284 17.02 -2.22 -1.18
C LYS A 284 17.68 -0.85 -1.36
N GLN A 285 16.89 0.22 -1.33
CA GLN A 285 17.37 1.58 -1.52
C GLN A 285 17.41 2.35 -0.20
N LYS A 286 18.28 3.35 -0.13
CA LYS A 286 18.31 4.26 1.01
C LYS A 286 17.11 5.20 0.94
N PRO A 287 16.27 5.29 1.97
CA PRO A 287 15.09 6.15 1.96
C PRO A 287 15.38 7.61 1.60
N GLU A 288 16.53 8.12 2.02
CA GLU A 288 16.98 9.49 1.79
C GLU A 288 17.24 9.81 0.31
N SER A 289 17.50 8.78 -0.50
CA SER A 289 17.79 8.93 -1.93
C SER A 289 16.55 8.92 -2.81
N LEU A 290 15.38 8.65 -2.23
CA LEU A 290 14.14 8.53 -2.96
C LEU A 290 13.50 9.90 -3.22
N ASP A 291 13.00 10.13 -4.44
CA ASP A 291 12.27 11.34 -4.78
C ASP A 291 10.86 11.30 -4.17
N PRO A 292 10.50 12.24 -3.25
CA PRO A 292 9.18 12.30 -2.62
C PRO A 292 8.05 12.67 -3.60
N TYR A 293 8.36 13.20 -4.77
CA TYR A 293 7.39 13.51 -5.83
C TYR A 293 7.22 12.38 -6.83
N ALA A 294 7.94 11.26 -6.67
CA ALA A 294 7.85 10.11 -7.55
C ALA A 294 6.99 9.00 -6.97
N LYS A 295 6.16 8.40 -7.84
CA LYS A 295 5.52 7.10 -7.62
C LYS A 295 6.36 6.02 -8.31
N TYR A 296 6.76 5.01 -7.56
CA TYR A 296 7.59 3.92 -8.05
C TYR A 296 6.71 2.80 -8.60
N HIS A 297 6.75 2.59 -9.90
CA HIS A 297 5.91 1.62 -10.60
C HIS A 297 6.58 0.26 -10.70
N SER A 298 5.89 -0.79 -10.26
CA SER A 298 6.24 -2.17 -10.62
C SER A 298 5.87 -2.39 -12.09
N LEU A 299 6.85 -2.77 -12.88
CA LEU A 299 6.69 -3.04 -14.30
C LEU A 299 7.24 -4.43 -14.64
N THR A 300 6.65 -5.06 -15.65
CA THR A 300 7.12 -6.33 -16.16
C THR A 300 7.15 -6.27 -17.68
N SER A 301 8.34 -6.44 -18.27
CA SER A 301 8.52 -6.45 -19.72
C SER A 301 7.75 -7.58 -20.41
N GLY A 302 7.56 -7.50 -21.71
CA GLY A 302 6.97 -8.58 -22.51
C GLY A 302 7.68 -9.92 -22.34
N LEU A 303 8.99 -9.92 -22.09
CA LEU A 303 9.79 -11.12 -21.82
C LEU A 303 9.78 -11.58 -20.36
N GLY A 304 9.01 -10.92 -19.49
CA GLY A 304 8.87 -11.33 -18.09
C GLY A 304 9.89 -10.75 -17.12
N LYS A 305 10.76 -9.83 -17.53
CA LYS A 305 11.71 -9.16 -16.63
C LYS A 305 11.00 -8.11 -15.79
N ASN A 306 11.09 -8.24 -14.47
CA ASN A 306 10.56 -7.25 -13.52
C ASN A 306 11.57 -6.11 -13.34
N TYR A 307 11.05 -4.90 -13.18
CA TYR A 307 11.82 -3.71 -12.85
C TYR A 307 10.94 -2.62 -12.25
N THR A 308 11.57 -1.61 -11.65
CA THR A 308 10.90 -0.46 -11.06
C THR A 308 11.28 0.81 -11.79
N GLU A 309 10.29 1.65 -12.09
CA GLU A 309 10.47 2.96 -12.73
C GLU A 309 9.79 4.05 -11.91
N PRO A 310 10.50 5.11 -11.51
CA PRO A 310 9.90 6.28 -10.88
C PRO A 310 9.16 7.12 -11.92
N LYS A 311 7.93 7.53 -11.61
CA LYS A 311 7.13 8.47 -12.42
C LYS A 311 6.68 9.62 -11.55
N LYS A 312 6.85 10.85 -12.04
CA LYS A 312 6.42 12.06 -11.33
C LYS A 312 4.91 12.02 -11.09
N MET A 313 4.49 12.29 -9.86
CA MET A 313 3.09 12.39 -9.47
C MET A 313 2.52 13.78 -9.81
N ASP A 314 1.23 13.82 -10.16
CA ASP A 314 0.48 15.09 -10.32
C ASP A 314 -0.09 15.53 -8.96
N ILE A 315 0.81 15.93 -8.07
CA ILE A 315 0.49 16.40 -6.71
C ILE A 315 1.19 17.73 -6.43
N ASP A 316 0.60 18.52 -5.53
CA ASP A 316 1.20 19.75 -5.03
C ASP A 316 1.30 19.75 -3.50
N LEU A 317 2.25 20.52 -2.99
CA LEU A 317 2.54 20.58 -1.56
C LEU A 317 1.43 21.26 -0.76
N GLU A 318 0.78 22.28 -1.31
CA GLU A 318 -0.28 23.03 -0.61
C GLU A 318 -1.48 22.11 -0.34
N MET A 319 -1.97 21.40 -1.36
CA MET A 319 -3.05 20.42 -1.21
C MET A 319 -2.67 19.29 -0.25
N SER A 320 -1.41 18.81 -0.30
CA SER A 320 -0.89 17.79 0.59
C SER A 320 -0.96 18.24 2.06
N GLU A 321 -0.54 19.47 2.34
CA GLU A 321 -0.57 20.05 3.68
C GLU A 321 -2.00 20.31 4.19
N LEU A 322 -2.89 20.75 3.30
CA LEU A 322 -4.31 20.94 3.65
C LEU A 322 -5.00 19.62 3.96
N LEU A 323 -4.75 18.58 3.17
CA LEU A 323 -5.26 17.23 3.45
C LEU A 323 -4.75 16.73 4.81
N TYR A 324 -3.46 16.85 5.08
CA TYR A 324 -2.88 16.42 6.36
C TYR A 324 -3.56 17.13 7.55
N LYS A 325 -3.77 18.45 7.47
CA LYS A 325 -4.49 19.20 8.51
C LYS A 325 -5.92 18.71 8.70
N LYS A 326 -6.66 18.45 7.62
CA LYS A 326 -8.04 17.89 7.69
C LYS A 326 -8.04 16.48 8.32
N LEU A 327 -7.05 15.65 8.03
CA LEU A 327 -6.91 14.32 8.64
C LEU A 327 -6.61 14.41 10.15
N LEU A 328 -5.81 15.38 10.60
CA LEU A 328 -5.57 15.61 12.04
C LEU A 328 -6.85 16.05 12.77
N ILE A 329 -7.66 16.91 12.16
CA ILE A 329 -8.96 17.30 12.73
C ILE A 329 -9.87 16.09 12.83
N LEU A 330 -9.93 15.27 11.78
CA LEU A 330 -10.73 14.04 11.79
C LEU A 330 -10.23 13.05 12.85
N GLU A 331 -8.91 12.87 13.00
CA GLU A 331 -8.28 12.04 14.04
C GLU A 331 -8.75 12.47 15.44
N SER A 332 -8.71 13.78 15.73
CA SER A 332 -9.13 14.30 17.03
C SER A 332 -10.63 14.06 17.30
N HIS A 333 -11.47 14.21 16.28
CA HIS A 333 -12.91 13.94 16.39
C HIS A 333 -13.23 12.47 16.64
N VAL A 334 -12.61 11.56 15.89
CA VAL A 334 -12.90 10.12 16.04
C VAL A 334 -12.34 9.56 17.36
N LYS A 335 -11.17 10.02 17.80
CA LYS A 335 -10.61 9.64 19.12
C LYS A 335 -11.53 10.10 20.25
N LYS A 336 -12.00 11.35 20.20
CA LYS A 336 -12.94 11.89 21.23
C LYS A 336 -14.27 11.12 21.24
N LYS A 337 -14.83 10.77 20.05
CA LYS A 337 -16.08 10.01 19.94
C LYS A 337 -15.97 8.61 20.53
N ASN A 338 -14.83 7.97 20.37
CA ASN A 338 -14.58 6.60 20.86
C ASN A 338 -14.02 6.56 22.28
N SER A 339 -13.92 7.71 22.98
CA SER A 339 -13.33 7.83 24.33
C SER A 339 -11.91 7.23 24.42
N LEU A 340 -11.13 7.40 23.36
CA LEU A 340 -9.79 6.87 23.18
C LEU A 340 -8.72 7.97 23.32
#